data_8319d54415d01d768fb1c2069149c439
#
_entry.id   8319d54415d01d768fb1c2069149c439
#
_cell.length_a   1.000
_cell.length_b   1.000
_cell.length_c   1.000
_cell.angle_alpha   90.00
_cell.angle_beta   90.00
_cell.angle_gamma   90.00
#
_symmetry.space_group_name_H-M   'P 1'
#
loop_
_entity.id
_entity.type
_entity.pdbx_description
1 polymer ?
#
loop_
_entity_poly.entity_id
_entity_poly.type
_entity_poly.pdbx_seq_one_letter_code
_entity_poly.pdbx_strand_id
1 'polypeptide(L)'
;FELNDILKWAHSKKCDITYIETMPLGEIDVDRTDQFLPLSKVKETLSKEYTLESSKYYTGGPSRYFSVQETGHRVGFITPLTHNFCELCNRVRLTCTGKLYMCLGQEDSADFTNAARSENWRVELKNAITEAISRKPKGHDFVIRRKHSPSVNRHMSVTGG
;
A
#
# COMPACT_ATOMS: atom_id res chain seq x y z
N PHE A 1 4.04 -18.64 12.12
CA PHE A 1 4.99 -19.01 13.18
C PHE A 1 6.05 -17.94 13.41
N GLU A 2 6.44 -17.17 12.41
CA GLU A 2 7.50 -16.15 12.50
C GLU A 2 7.02 -14.77 12.98
N LEU A 3 5.70 -14.54 13.12
CA LEU A 3 5.16 -13.21 13.39
C LEU A 3 5.66 -12.61 14.72
N ASN A 4 5.60 -13.40 15.80
CA ASN A 4 6.07 -12.97 17.09
C ASN A 4 7.60 -12.78 17.12
N ASP A 5 8.33 -13.66 16.43
CA ASP A 5 9.80 -13.61 16.36
C ASP A 5 10.28 -12.37 15.61
N ILE A 6 9.63 -12.04 14.48
CA ILE A 6 9.94 -10.85 13.69
C ILE A 6 9.63 -9.58 14.52
N LEU A 7 8.47 -9.53 15.20
CA LEU A 7 8.14 -8.41 16.06
C LEU A 7 9.18 -8.24 17.17
N LYS A 8 9.49 -9.33 17.89
CA LYS A 8 10.48 -9.34 18.98
C LYS A 8 11.85 -8.89 18.48
N TRP A 9 12.28 -9.38 17.32
CA TRP A 9 13.55 -8.99 16.71
C TRP A 9 13.56 -7.50 16.36
N ALA A 10 12.53 -6.97 15.68
CA ALA A 10 12.44 -5.55 15.32
C ALA A 10 12.50 -4.65 16.57
N HIS A 11 11.71 -4.98 17.59
CA HIS A 11 11.67 -4.21 18.83
C HIS A 11 13.00 -4.30 19.61
N SER A 12 13.72 -5.43 19.55
CA SER A 12 15.08 -5.55 20.12
C SER A 12 16.08 -4.60 19.45
N LYS A 13 15.83 -4.23 18.20
CA LYS A 13 16.60 -3.24 17.42
C LYS A 13 16.08 -1.81 17.58
N LYS A 14 15.13 -1.58 18.50
CA LYS A 14 14.46 -0.28 18.70
C LYS A 14 13.75 0.24 17.44
N CYS A 15 13.23 -0.67 16.63
CA CYS A 15 12.47 -0.36 15.41
C CYS A 15 10.99 -0.68 15.61
N ASP A 16 10.12 0.20 15.15
CA ASP A 16 8.71 -0.15 14.94
C ASP A 16 8.61 -1.09 13.73
N ILE A 17 7.59 -1.96 13.72
CA ILE A 17 7.35 -2.89 12.61
C ILE A 17 5.98 -2.67 12.00
N THR A 18 5.84 -2.86 10.69
CA THR A 18 4.54 -2.79 10.01
C THR A 18 4.31 -4.05 9.18
N TYR A 19 3.20 -4.73 9.44
CA TYR A 19 2.70 -5.83 8.62
C TYR A 19 1.80 -5.29 7.51
N ILE A 20 1.96 -5.85 6.31
CA ILE A 20 1.20 -5.44 5.11
C ILE A 20 0.57 -6.68 4.48
N GLU A 21 -0.71 -6.61 4.11
CA GLU A 21 -1.36 -7.64 3.31
C GLU A 21 -0.72 -7.77 1.94
N THR A 22 -0.48 -9.01 1.51
CA THR A 22 0.00 -9.30 0.14
C THR A 22 -1.06 -8.90 -0.86
N MET A 23 -0.70 -8.05 -1.82
CA MET A 23 -1.60 -7.60 -2.89
C MET A 23 -1.37 -8.41 -4.18
N PRO A 24 -2.43 -8.76 -4.92
CA PRO A 24 -2.33 -9.49 -6.20
C PRO A 24 -1.94 -8.53 -7.34
N LEU A 25 -0.66 -8.18 -7.41
CA LEU A 25 -0.08 -7.27 -8.40
C LEU A 25 0.95 -7.98 -9.28
N GLY A 26 0.94 -7.65 -10.57
CA GLY A 26 1.88 -8.14 -11.57
C GLY A 26 1.61 -9.59 -11.98
N GLU A 27 1.92 -9.89 -13.24
CA GLU A 27 1.94 -11.26 -13.73
C GLU A 27 3.12 -12.00 -13.11
N ILE A 28 2.83 -13.06 -12.39
CA ILE A 28 3.82 -13.95 -11.79
C ILE A 28 3.32 -15.38 -11.97
N ASP A 29 4.26 -16.27 -12.27
CA ASP A 29 4.00 -17.69 -12.52
C ASP A 29 3.56 -18.47 -11.27
N VAL A 30 3.53 -17.80 -10.10
CA VAL A 30 3.19 -18.42 -8.81
C VAL A 30 1.87 -17.88 -8.29
N ASP A 31 0.94 -18.77 -7.97
CA ASP A 31 -0.31 -18.41 -7.29
C ASP A 31 -0.01 -17.90 -5.88
N ARG A 32 -0.19 -16.59 -5.65
CA ARG A 32 0.04 -15.94 -4.35
C ARG A 32 -1.16 -15.99 -3.42
N THR A 33 -2.26 -16.58 -3.81
CA THR A 33 -3.46 -16.68 -2.95
C THR A 33 -3.17 -17.44 -1.66
N ASP A 34 -2.27 -18.43 -1.72
CA ASP A 34 -1.84 -19.19 -0.54
C ASP A 34 -0.95 -18.36 0.42
N GLN A 35 -0.39 -17.23 -0.04
CA GLN A 35 0.41 -16.31 0.76
C GLN A 35 -0.41 -15.20 1.41
N PHE A 36 -1.71 -15.11 1.08
CA PHE A 36 -2.57 -14.11 1.68
C PHE A 36 -2.93 -14.48 3.12
N LEU A 37 -2.53 -13.61 4.03
CA LEU A 37 -2.89 -13.71 5.45
C LEU A 37 -3.61 -12.42 5.87
N PRO A 38 -4.91 -12.49 6.21
CA PRO A 38 -5.63 -11.32 6.74
C PRO A 38 -4.94 -10.79 7.99
N LEU A 39 -4.68 -9.48 8.05
CA LEU A 39 -3.97 -8.89 9.19
C LEU A 39 -4.79 -8.90 10.50
N SER A 40 -6.10 -9.14 10.42
CA SER A 40 -6.90 -9.46 11.61
C SER A 40 -6.39 -10.70 12.34
N LYS A 41 -6.01 -11.76 11.60
CA LYS A 41 -5.41 -12.98 12.17
C LYS A 41 -4.00 -12.73 12.70
N VAL A 42 -3.21 -11.88 12.02
CA VAL A 42 -1.89 -11.46 12.52
C VAL A 42 -2.05 -10.75 13.86
N LYS A 43 -2.97 -9.78 13.94
CA LYS A 43 -3.26 -9.06 15.19
C LYS A 43 -3.73 -10.01 16.29
N GLU A 44 -4.64 -10.94 15.99
CA GLU A 44 -5.08 -11.96 16.94
C GLU A 44 -3.94 -12.82 17.47
N THR A 45 -3.02 -13.24 16.58
CA THR A 45 -1.85 -14.04 16.96
C THR A 45 -0.92 -13.25 17.88
N LEU A 46 -0.60 -12.00 17.53
CA LEU A 46 0.24 -11.14 18.36
C LEU A 46 -0.42 -10.83 19.72
N SER A 47 -1.74 -10.66 19.76
CA SER A 47 -2.50 -10.38 20.99
C SER A 47 -2.53 -11.55 21.98
N LYS A 48 -2.05 -12.73 21.60
CA LYS A 48 -1.88 -13.87 22.56
C LYS A 48 -0.65 -13.69 23.46
N GLU A 49 0.34 -12.93 23.01
CA GLU A 49 1.61 -12.75 23.73
C GLU A 49 1.85 -11.30 24.11
N TYR A 50 1.19 -10.34 23.44
CA TYR A 50 1.41 -8.90 23.62
C TYR A 50 0.11 -8.15 23.84
N THR A 51 0.16 -7.13 24.69
CA THR A 51 -0.93 -6.18 24.91
C THR A 51 -0.85 -5.06 23.87
N LEU A 52 -1.79 -5.07 22.92
CA LEU A 52 -1.85 -4.11 21.80
C LEU A 52 -2.86 -3.00 22.10
N GLU A 53 -2.40 -1.80 22.39
CA GLU A 53 -3.25 -0.63 22.60
C GLU A 53 -3.29 0.27 21.37
N SER A 54 -4.49 0.78 21.01
CA SER A 54 -4.65 1.69 19.88
C SER A 54 -3.80 2.94 20.06
N SER A 55 -3.02 3.30 19.05
CA SER A 55 -2.12 4.45 19.08
C SER A 55 -2.62 5.56 18.16
N LYS A 56 -2.49 6.82 18.59
CA LYS A 56 -2.73 8.00 17.75
C LYS A 56 -1.52 8.34 16.87
N TYR A 57 -0.46 7.56 16.96
CA TYR A 57 0.73 7.78 16.13
C TYR A 57 0.39 7.63 14.64
N TYR A 58 0.90 8.53 13.82
CA TYR A 58 0.59 8.61 12.40
C TYR A 58 1.82 9.05 11.61
N THR A 59 2.14 8.35 10.52
CA THR A 59 3.28 8.62 9.64
C THR A 59 2.90 9.27 8.31
N GLY A 60 1.66 9.74 8.15
CA GLY A 60 1.14 10.22 6.86
C GLY A 60 0.79 9.08 5.88
N GLY A 61 0.95 7.82 6.30
CA GLY A 61 0.67 6.63 5.51
C GLY A 61 -0.60 5.89 5.92
N PRO A 62 -0.90 4.76 5.25
CA PRO A 62 -2.10 3.96 5.52
C PRO A 62 -1.98 3.05 6.75
N SER A 63 -0.83 3.04 7.41
CA SER A 63 -0.60 2.18 8.57
C SER A 63 -1.41 2.64 9.76
N ARG A 64 -2.11 1.70 10.40
CA ARG A 64 -2.77 1.89 11.69
C ARG A 64 -1.88 1.29 12.77
N TYR A 65 -1.45 2.11 13.72
CA TYR A 65 -0.47 1.73 14.74
C TYR A 65 -1.13 1.34 16.05
N PHE A 66 -0.49 0.37 16.72
CA PHE A 66 -0.78 -0.04 18.09
C PHE A 66 0.52 0.03 18.89
N SER A 67 0.44 0.49 20.11
CA SER A 67 1.54 0.41 21.08
C SER A 67 1.57 -1.00 21.67
N VAL A 68 2.76 -1.57 21.78
CA VAL A 68 3.02 -2.87 22.40
C VAL A 68 3.54 -2.60 23.81
N GLN A 69 2.74 -2.88 24.82
CA GLN A 69 3.03 -2.50 26.21
C GLN A 69 4.33 -3.12 26.72
N GLU A 70 4.57 -4.39 26.41
CA GLU A 70 5.71 -5.16 26.89
C GLU A 70 7.05 -4.65 26.34
N THR A 71 7.05 -3.94 25.22
CA THR A 71 8.28 -3.50 24.55
C THR A 71 8.43 -1.99 24.48
N GLY A 72 7.33 -1.23 24.67
CA GLY A 72 7.28 0.22 24.50
C GLY A 72 7.38 0.71 23.05
N HIS A 73 7.43 -0.20 22.08
CA HIS A 73 7.46 0.08 20.64
C HIS A 73 6.09 -0.11 19.99
N ARG A 74 6.00 0.10 18.67
CA ARG A 74 4.74 0.06 17.94
C ARG A 74 4.74 -1.02 16.87
N VAL A 75 3.55 -1.58 16.65
CA VAL A 75 3.23 -2.42 15.51
C VAL A 75 2.19 -1.73 14.64
N GLY A 76 2.44 -1.66 13.34
CA GLY A 76 1.54 -1.10 12.34
C GLY A 76 0.89 -2.18 11.48
N PHE A 77 -0.30 -1.87 10.97
CA PHE A 77 -1.04 -2.75 10.04
C PHE A 77 -1.50 -1.94 8.83
N ILE A 78 -1.15 -2.41 7.63
CA ILE A 78 -1.63 -1.88 6.36
C ILE A 78 -2.52 -2.94 5.71
N THR A 79 -3.82 -2.66 5.65
CA THR A 79 -4.87 -3.60 5.25
C THR A 79 -5.55 -3.15 3.94
N PRO A 80 -4.86 -3.19 2.78
CA PRO A 80 -5.44 -2.72 1.52
C PRO A 80 -6.65 -3.53 1.07
N LEU A 81 -6.77 -4.79 1.49
CA LEU A 81 -7.79 -5.72 1.03
C LEU A 81 -8.92 -5.91 2.03
N THR A 82 -8.59 -6.07 3.32
CA THR A 82 -9.61 -6.36 4.34
C THR A 82 -10.26 -5.10 4.93
N HIS A 83 -9.53 -3.98 4.98
CA HIS A 83 -10.06 -2.67 5.40
C HIS A 83 -9.52 -1.60 4.45
N ASN A 84 -10.21 -1.45 3.35
CA ASN A 84 -9.94 -0.49 2.31
C ASN A 84 -9.86 0.94 2.90
N PHE A 85 -8.76 1.64 2.61
CA PHE A 85 -8.51 3.04 2.99
C PHE A 85 -8.46 3.98 1.77
N CYS A 86 -8.99 3.54 0.62
CA CYS A 86 -8.85 4.23 -0.66
C CYS A 86 -9.45 5.63 -0.67
N GLU A 87 -10.55 5.86 0.04
CA GLU A 87 -11.18 7.19 0.13
C GLU A 87 -10.26 8.23 0.79
N LEU A 88 -9.42 7.80 1.73
CA LEU A 88 -8.44 8.64 2.42
C LEU A 88 -7.05 8.55 1.79
N CYS A 89 -6.89 7.82 0.69
CA CYS A 89 -5.59 7.58 0.07
C CYS A 89 -5.12 8.83 -0.68
N ASN A 90 -4.04 9.43 -0.22
CA ASN A 90 -3.38 10.58 -0.83
C ASN A 90 -2.21 10.20 -1.76
N ARG A 91 -2.10 8.94 -2.20
CA ARG A 91 -0.96 8.43 -2.95
C ARG A 91 -1.24 8.36 -4.44
N VAL A 92 -0.25 8.75 -5.20
CA VAL A 92 -0.14 8.57 -6.65
C VAL A 92 1.25 8.05 -6.97
N ARG A 93 1.47 7.56 -8.17
CA ARG A 93 2.76 7.03 -8.61
C ARG A 93 3.14 7.62 -9.95
N LEU A 94 4.27 8.32 -9.98
CA LEU A 94 4.86 8.85 -11.20
C LEU A 94 5.99 7.93 -11.66
N THR A 95 5.90 7.46 -12.90
CA THR A 95 6.97 6.65 -13.50
C THR A 95 8.10 7.53 -14.06
N CYS A 96 9.25 6.93 -14.30
CA CYS A 96 10.37 7.59 -14.98
C CYS A 96 10.04 8.01 -16.42
N THR A 97 8.99 7.44 -17.02
CA THR A 97 8.50 7.78 -18.37
C THR A 97 7.47 8.91 -18.37
N GLY A 98 7.18 9.52 -17.23
CA GLY A 98 6.23 10.65 -17.13
C GLY A 98 4.76 10.23 -17.04
N LYS A 99 4.44 8.95 -16.79
CA LYS A 99 3.06 8.50 -16.54
C LYS A 99 2.71 8.57 -15.07
N LEU A 100 1.58 9.20 -14.74
CA LEU A 100 1.01 9.24 -13.40
C LEU A 100 -0.11 8.24 -13.28
N TYR A 101 0.03 7.28 -12.37
CA TYR A 101 -1.05 6.37 -11.95
C TYR A 101 -1.71 6.90 -10.67
N MET A 102 -3.02 7.10 -10.70
CA MET A 102 -3.79 7.61 -9.57
C MET A 102 -4.03 6.56 -8.49
N CYS A 103 -4.00 5.28 -8.87
CA CYS A 103 -4.18 4.15 -7.97
C CYS A 103 -3.19 3.02 -8.31
N LEU A 104 -2.69 2.34 -7.28
CA LEU A 104 -1.84 1.16 -7.46
C LEU A 104 -2.62 -0.02 -8.06
N GLY A 105 -3.89 -0.16 -7.70
CA GLY A 105 -4.75 -1.27 -8.09
C GLY A 105 -5.60 -1.02 -9.33
N GLN A 106 -5.28 -0.01 -10.14
CA GLN A 106 -5.98 0.29 -11.39
C GLN A 106 -5.01 0.72 -12.49
N GLU A 107 -5.41 0.53 -13.75
CA GLU A 107 -4.56 0.84 -14.93
C GLU A 107 -4.74 2.28 -15.43
N ASP A 108 -5.73 3.03 -14.93
CA ASP A 108 -5.91 4.42 -15.34
C ASP A 108 -4.69 5.28 -15.00
N SER A 109 -4.22 6.00 -16.01
CA SER A 109 -3.02 6.83 -15.93
C SER A 109 -3.13 8.08 -16.79
N ALA A 110 -2.34 9.09 -16.48
CA ALA A 110 -2.15 10.28 -17.29
C ALA A 110 -0.70 10.37 -17.76
N ASP A 111 -0.49 10.65 -19.04
CA ASP A 111 0.84 10.86 -19.61
C ASP A 111 1.17 12.36 -19.63
N PHE A 112 2.22 12.73 -18.92
CA PHE A 112 2.64 14.14 -18.79
C PHE A 112 3.76 14.53 -19.77
N THR A 113 4.18 13.62 -20.64
CA THR A 113 5.34 13.81 -21.52
C THR A 113 5.19 15.06 -22.41
N ASN A 114 4.02 15.22 -23.04
CA ASN A 114 3.76 16.37 -23.91
C ASN A 114 3.63 17.67 -23.11
N ALA A 115 2.85 17.65 -22.03
CA ALA A 115 2.67 18.84 -21.18
C ALA A 115 4.00 19.31 -20.58
N ALA A 116 4.87 18.38 -20.18
CA ALA A 116 6.17 18.71 -19.60
C ALA A 116 7.19 19.28 -20.61
N ARG A 117 6.97 19.08 -21.92
CA ARG A 117 7.85 19.54 -23.00
C ARG A 117 7.27 20.71 -23.80
N SER A 118 6.09 21.19 -23.47
CA SER A 118 5.47 22.35 -24.13
C SER A 118 6.16 23.65 -23.72
N GLU A 119 6.02 24.70 -24.53
CA GLU A 119 6.51 26.04 -24.19
C GLU A 119 5.90 26.58 -22.89
N ASN A 120 4.62 26.27 -22.66
CA ASN A 120 3.86 26.66 -21.47
C ASN A 120 3.79 25.53 -20.42
N TRP A 121 4.83 24.70 -20.31
CA TRP A 121 4.85 23.48 -19.53
C TRP A 121 4.32 23.62 -18.09
N ARG A 122 4.59 24.74 -17.41
CA ARG A 122 4.14 24.95 -16.02
C ARG A 122 2.62 24.97 -15.92
N VAL A 123 1.95 25.64 -16.85
CA VAL A 123 0.50 25.75 -16.87
C VAL A 123 -0.13 24.45 -17.34
N GLU A 124 0.38 23.88 -18.43
CA GLU A 124 -0.13 22.64 -18.99
C GLU A 124 0.05 21.45 -18.04
N LEU A 125 1.23 21.32 -17.44
CA LEU A 125 1.50 20.26 -16.46
C LEU A 125 0.64 20.41 -15.22
N LYS A 126 0.46 21.62 -14.70
CA LYS A 126 -0.45 21.88 -13.56
C LYS A 126 -1.88 21.44 -13.89
N ASN A 127 -2.38 21.81 -15.07
CA ASN A 127 -3.72 21.44 -15.51
C ASN A 127 -3.86 19.93 -15.67
N ALA A 128 -2.89 19.26 -16.31
CA ALA A 128 -2.86 17.82 -16.49
C ALA A 128 -2.81 17.07 -15.15
N ILE A 129 -2.02 17.54 -14.18
CA ILE A 129 -1.98 16.97 -12.83
C ILE A 129 -3.35 17.15 -12.14
N THR A 130 -3.93 18.34 -12.19
CA THR A 130 -5.22 18.62 -11.55
C THR A 130 -6.32 17.73 -12.13
N GLU A 131 -6.35 17.59 -13.45
CA GLU A 131 -7.30 16.71 -14.14
C GLU A 131 -7.08 15.24 -13.74
N ALA A 132 -5.84 14.73 -13.79
CA ALA A 132 -5.52 13.37 -13.39
C ALA A 132 -5.97 13.07 -11.95
N ILE A 133 -5.66 13.97 -11.00
CA ILE A 133 -6.05 13.82 -9.60
C ILE A 133 -7.58 13.82 -9.43
N SER A 134 -8.32 14.59 -10.23
CA SER A 134 -9.79 14.61 -10.17
C SER A 134 -10.42 13.25 -10.52
N ARG A 135 -9.73 12.44 -11.32
CA ARG A 135 -10.13 11.07 -11.70
C ARG A 135 -9.69 9.99 -10.71
N LYS A 136 -9.01 10.37 -9.61
CA LYS A 136 -8.54 9.39 -8.64
C LYS A 136 -9.69 8.55 -8.08
N PRO A 137 -9.63 7.21 -8.22
CA PRO A 137 -10.73 6.34 -7.80
C PRO A 137 -10.86 6.28 -6.27
N LYS A 138 -12.09 6.07 -5.80
CA LYS A 138 -12.40 5.85 -4.38
C LYS A 138 -12.18 4.41 -3.91
N GLY A 139 -11.76 3.53 -4.79
CA GLY A 139 -11.52 2.12 -4.52
C GLY A 139 -10.48 1.53 -5.46
N HIS A 140 -10.11 0.29 -5.21
CA HIS A 140 -9.28 -0.54 -6.08
C HIS A 140 -10.06 -1.79 -6.51
N ASP A 141 -9.60 -2.44 -7.58
CA ASP A 141 -10.25 -3.61 -8.16
C ASP A 141 -9.58 -4.94 -7.74
N PHE A 142 -8.82 -4.94 -6.66
CA PHE A 142 -8.15 -6.14 -6.19
C PHE A 142 -9.14 -7.22 -5.75
N VAL A 143 -9.03 -8.39 -6.37
CA VAL A 143 -9.79 -9.58 -6.03
C VAL A 143 -8.82 -10.71 -5.74
N ILE A 144 -8.89 -11.30 -4.54
CA ILE A 144 -8.11 -12.48 -4.18
C ILE A 144 -8.96 -13.70 -4.47
N ARG A 145 -8.63 -14.41 -5.55
CA ARG A 145 -9.21 -15.72 -5.89
C ARG A 145 -8.14 -16.61 -6.49
N ARG A 146 -8.17 -17.89 -6.15
CA ARG A 146 -7.29 -18.89 -6.77
C ARG A 146 -7.46 -18.90 -8.28
N LYS A 147 -6.35 -18.99 -9.01
CA LYS A 147 -6.30 -19.04 -10.48
C LYS A 147 -6.96 -17.83 -11.17
N HIS A 148 -7.04 -16.69 -10.49
CA HIS A 148 -7.52 -15.45 -11.10
C HIS A 148 -6.32 -14.64 -11.58
N SER A 149 -6.42 -14.10 -12.79
CA SER A 149 -5.42 -13.14 -13.29
C SER A 149 -5.34 -11.93 -12.35
N PRO A 150 -4.16 -11.35 -12.14
CA PRO A 150 -4.02 -10.16 -11.32
C PRO A 150 -4.89 -9.03 -11.88
N SER A 151 -5.53 -8.25 -11.01
CA SER A 151 -6.35 -7.10 -11.41
C SER A 151 -5.54 -6.03 -12.15
N VAL A 152 -4.23 -6.06 -11.98
CA VAL A 152 -3.27 -5.17 -12.61
C VAL A 152 -2.05 -5.98 -13.03
N ASN A 153 -1.76 -5.99 -14.34
CA ASN A 153 -0.67 -6.79 -14.90
C ASN A 153 0.72 -6.19 -14.64
N ARG A 154 0.80 -4.89 -14.39
CA ARG A 154 2.09 -4.25 -14.14
C ARG A 154 2.67 -4.60 -12.78
N HIS A 155 3.97 -4.81 -12.75
CA HIS A 155 4.73 -5.00 -11.51
C HIS A 155 4.90 -3.68 -10.75
N MET A 156 5.04 -3.75 -9.43
CA MET A 156 5.32 -2.56 -8.60
C MET A 156 6.59 -1.83 -9.04
N SER A 157 7.61 -2.54 -9.49
CA SER A 157 8.85 -1.97 -10.00
C SER A 157 8.68 -1.01 -11.18
N VAL A 158 7.62 -1.20 -11.99
CA VAL A 158 7.31 -0.32 -13.14
C VAL A 158 6.80 1.04 -12.67
N THR A 159 6.16 1.10 -11.53
CA THR A 159 5.56 2.33 -10.98
C THR A 159 6.40 2.97 -9.87
N GLY A 160 7.60 2.50 -9.65
CA GLY A 160 8.49 3.04 -8.62
C GLY A 160 7.95 2.75 -7.21
N GLY A 161 8.26 1.60 -6.67
CA GLY A 161 7.82 1.21 -5.33
C GLY A 161 8.79 0.26 -4.69
#